data_7ac85027ee483474a67af530be1ba551
#
_entry.id   7ac85027ee483474a67af530be1ba551
#
_cell.length_a   1.000
_cell.length_b   1.000
_cell.length_c   1.000
_cell.angle_alpha   90.00
_cell.angle_beta   90.00
_cell.angle_gamma   90.00
#
_symmetry.space_group_name_H-M   'P 1'
#
loop_
_entity.id
_entity.type
_entity.pdbx_description
1 polymer ?
#
loop_
_entity_poly.entity_id
_entity_poly.type
_entity_poly.pdbx_seq_one_letter_code
_entity_poly.pdbx_strand_id
1 'polypeptide(L)'
;RPGALEEVGLAANQMAKDPRNANSDFIPAQKRKLIIEASPMVGPNRKNQVHVLRFQAPTKPGLYPYVCTFPGHWVIMKGMMVVADDLANVDAMLAAARPRIVREWKLADLAGVKIRTDERSIMRGMQAYTKARCNQCHLHSGHGVNLGPDLTRIAERFKGQKLLRQILEPSHEI
;
A
#
# COMPACT_ATOMS: atom_id res chain seq x y z
N ARG A 1 7.91 4.54 15.50
CA ARG A 1 7.58 5.98 15.41
C ARG A 1 6.58 6.21 14.27
N PRO A 2 5.81 7.30 14.28
CA PRO A 2 4.94 7.66 13.16
C PRO A 2 5.71 7.65 11.83
N GLY A 3 5.09 7.15 10.76
CA GLY A 3 5.72 7.06 9.43
C GLY A 3 6.71 5.91 9.21
N ALA A 4 7.12 5.18 10.25
CA ALA A 4 8.10 4.09 10.11
C ALA A 4 7.65 3.00 9.13
N LEU A 5 6.36 2.64 9.14
CA LEU A 5 5.80 1.65 8.20
C LEU A 5 5.96 2.12 6.75
N GLU A 6 5.63 3.37 6.47
CA GLU A 6 5.74 3.96 5.12
C GLU A 6 7.21 4.04 4.67
N GLU A 7 8.12 4.45 5.56
CA GLU A 7 9.55 4.50 5.25
C GLU A 7 10.10 3.12 4.88
N VAL A 8 9.70 2.07 5.61
CA VAL A 8 10.10 0.68 5.33
C VAL A 8 9.49 0.20 4.02
N GLY A 9 8.19 0.43 3.80
CA GLY A 9 7.49 0.01 2.59
C GLY A 9 8.03 0.68 1.32
N LEU A 10 8.29 1.98 1.37
CA LEU A 10 8.91 2.71 0.25
C LEU A 10 10.33 2.22 -0.04
N ALA A 11 11.12 1.94 1.00
CA ALA A 11 12.45 1.39 0.81
C ALA A 11 12.42 -0.02 0.21
N ALA A 12 11.45 -0.85 0.58
CA ALA A 12 11.23 -2.15 -0.03
C ALA A 12 10.85 -2.04 -1.52
N ASN A 13 9.99 -1.07 -1.88
CA ASN A 13 9.69 -0.78 -3.30
C ASN A 13 10.94 -0.36 -4.09
N GLN A 14 11.86 0.38 -3.49
CA GLN A 14 13.11 0.75 -4.17
C GLN A 14 14.00 -0.47 -4.43
N MET A 15 14.01 -1.45 -3.52
CA MET A 15 14.76 -2.70 -3.72
C MET A 15 14.29 -3.46 -4.96
N ALA A 16 13.00 -3.40 -5.31
CA ALA A 16 12.45 -4.08 -6.48
C ALA A 16 12.95 -3.52 -7.82
N LYS A 17 13.50 -2.30 -7.83
CA LYS A 17 14.08 -1.71 -9.04
C LYS A 17 15.42 -2.33 -9.43
N ASP A 18 16.06 -3.02 -8.50
CA ASP A 18 17.32 -3.72 -8.76
C ASP A 18 17.03 -5.22 -8.99
N PRO A 19 17.28 -5.75 -10.20
CA PRO A 19 17.03 -7.16 -10.52
C PRO A 19 17.73 -8.14 -9.58
N ARG A 20 18.85 -7.76 -8.95
CA ARG A 20 19.57 -8.57 -7.96
C ARG A 20 18.73 -8.91 -6.74
N ASN A 21 17.71 -8.10 -6.45
CA ASN A 21 16.81 -8.32 -5.32
C ASN A 21 15.58 -9.19 -5.65
N ALA A 22 15.44 -9.69 -6.88
CA ALA A 22 14.24 -10.45 -7.30
C ALA A 22 13.89 -11.63 -6.37
N ASN A 23 14.90 -12.26 -5.78
CA ASN A 23 14.75 -13.39 -4.85
C ASN A 23 15.01 -13.02 -3.38
N SER A 24 15.15 -11.73 -3.07
CA SER A 24 15.36 -11.28 -1.70
C SER A 24 14.07 -11.30 -0.86
N ASP A 25 14.21 -11.12 0.44
CA ASP A 25 13.10 -10.97 1.37
C ASP A 25 12.56 -9.53 1.42
N PHE A 26 13.10 -8.64 0.60
CA PHE A 26 12.76 -7.21 0.52
C PHE A 26 12.79 -6.48 1.88
N ILE A 27 13.68 -6.93 2.77
CA ILE A 27 13.91 -6.27 4.07
C ILE A 27 14.99 -5.21 3.88
N PRO A 28 14.66 -3.91 3.92
CA PRO A 28 15.61 -2.85 3.61
C PRO A 28 16.64 -2.68 4.74
N ALA A 29 17.90 -3.08 4.50
CA ALA A 29 18.98 -3.04 5.48
C ALA A 29 19.19 -1.62 6.06
N GLN A 30 19.07 -0.57 5.22
CA GLN A 30 19.18 0.82 5.65
C GLN A 30 18.06 1.28 6.59
N LYS A 31 16.96 0.52 6.69
CA LYS A 31 15.84 0.78 7.59
C LYS A 31 15.76 -0.22 8.76
N ARG A 32 16.78 -1.08 8.93
CA ARG A 32 16.78 -2.15 9.96
C ARG A 32 16.49 -1.62 11.37
N LYS A 33 16.94 -0.40 11.69
CA LYS A 33 16.68 0.25 12.99
C LYS A 33 15.19 0.57 13.26
N LEU A 34 14.34 0.56 12.22
CA LEU A 34 12.90 0.76 12.33
C LEU A 34 12.14 -0.56 12.46
N ILE A 35 12.81 -1.70 12.30
CA ILE A 35 12.22 -3.04 12.26
C ILE A 35 12.59 -3.75 13.55
N ILE A 36 11.60 -4.16 14.33
CA ILE A 36 11.78 -4.94 15.55
C ILE A 36 12.22 -6.35 15.16
N GLU A 37 11.44 -7.00 14.32
CA GLU A 37 11.72 -8.34 13.82
C GLU A 37 11.16 -8.53 12.41
N ALA A 38 11.71 -9.48 11.66
CA ALA A 38 11.28 -9.78 10.30
C ALA A 38 11.38 -11.27 10.01
N SER A 39 10.42 -11.81 9.28
CA SER A 39 10.48 -13.17 8.72
C SER A 39 11.12 -13.15 7.34
N PRO A 40 11.66 -14.27 6.86
CA PRO A 40 11.91 -14.44 5.44
C PRO A 40 10.60 -14.38 4.66
N MET A 41 10.70 -14.14 3.36
CA MET A 41 9.53 -14.14 2.48
C MET A 41 8.87 -15.52 2.47
N VAL A 42 7.56 -15.55 2.71
CA VAL A 42 6.73 -16.76 2.74
C VAL A 42 5.79 -16.72 1.52
N GLY A 43 5.57 -17.85 0.87
CA GLY A 43 4.65 -17.92 -0.27
C GLY A 43 4.71 -19.24 -1.02
N PRO A 44 3.72 -19.51 -1.90
CA PRO A 44 3.59 -20.80 -2.58
C PRO A 44 4.78 -21.16 -3.47
N ASN A 45 5.49 -20.16 -4.00
CA ASN A 45 6.66 -20.33 -4.85
C ASN A 45 8.00 -20.20 -4.09
N ARG A 46 7.95 -20.18 -2.75
CA ARG A 46 9.14 -20.08 -1.89
C ARG A 46 9.37 -21.40 -1.15
N LYS A 47 10.62 -21.65 -0.74
CA LYS A 47 10.96 -22.82 0.09
C LYS A 47 10.15 -22.87 1.38
N ASN A 48 9.88 -21.70 1.96
CA ASN A 48 9.14 -21.57 3.19
C ASN A 48 7.68 -21.22 2.88
N GLN A 49 6.76 -22.14 3.12
CA GLN A 49 5.32 -21.89 3.02
C GLN A 49 4.74 -21.38 4.35
N VAL A 50 5.40 -21.70 5.46
CA VAL A 50 5.06 -21.24 6.81
C VAL A 50 6.34 -20.85 7.55
N HIS A 51 6.30 -19.75 8.26
CA HIS A 51 7.37 -19.33 9.16
C HIS A 51 6.80 -18.92 10.52
N VAL A 52 7.39 -19.42 11.58
CA VAL A 52 7.04 -19.04 12.96
C VAL A 52 8.02 -17.99 13.44
N LEU A 53 7.55 -16.75 13.54
CA LEU A 53 8.34 -15.66 14.09
C LEU A 53 8.20 -15.63 15.62
N ARG A 54 9.32 -15.73 16.32
CA ARG A 54 9.39 -15.63 17.79
C ARG A 54 10.29 -14.45 18.14
N PHE A 55 9.76 -13.51 18.92
CA PHE A 55 10.50 -12.34 19.36
C PHE A 55 9.95 -11.83 20.70
N GLN A 56 10.73 -11.01 21.38
CA GLN A 56 10.29 -10.35 22.60
C GLN A 56 9.48 -9.11 22.24
N ALA A 57 8.26 -9.02 22.75
CA ALA A 57 7.43 -7.84 22.56
C ALA A 57 8.11 -6.60 23.17
N PRO A 58 7.95 -5.42 22.56
CA PRO A 58 8.38 -4.17 23.18
C PRO A 58 7.80 -4.00 24.58
N THR A 59 8.59 -3.45 25.49
CA THR A 59 8.15 -3.19 26.88
C THR A 59 7.30 -1.93 27.01
N LYS A 60 7.41 -1.01 26.06
CA LYS A 60 6.64 0.23 26.08
C LYS A 60 5.25 0.00 25.51
N PRO A 61 4.16 0.30 26.23
CA PRO A 61 2.81 0.26 25.65
C PRO A 61 2.68 1.15 24.43
N GLY A 62 1.98 0.65 23.42
CA GLY A 62 1.83 1.39 22.16
C GLY A 62 1.36 0.52 21.00
N LEU A 63 1.33 1.14 19.84
CA LEU A 63 0.93 0.54 18.58
C LEU A 63 2.15 0.28 17.72
N TYR A 64 2.35 -0.97 17.35
CA TYR A 64 3.48 -1.45 16.58
C TYR A 64 2.97 -2.03 15.27
N PRO A 65 3.09 -1.29 14.16
CA PRO A 65 2.61 -1.77 12.88
C PRO A 65 3.46 -2.92 12.38
N TYR A 66 2.82 -3.90 11.74
CA TYR A 66 3.48 -4.90 10.93
C TYR A 66 3.04 -4.79 9.47
N VAL A 67 3.87 -5.24 8.56
CA VAL A 67 3.70 -4.98 7.13
C VAL A 67 4.37 -6.07 6.29
N CYS A 68 3.74 -6.41 5.17
CA CYS A 68 4.41 -7.19 4.14
C CYS A 68 5.39 -6.28 3.37
N THR A 69 6.65 -6.68 3.30
CA THR A 69 7.69 -5.93 2.58
C THR A 69 7.81 -6.31 1.11
N PHE A 70 7.03 -7.30 0.63
CA PHE A 70 6.97 -7.54 -0.81
C PHE A 70 6.53 -6.25 -1.52
N PRO A 71 7.22 -5.86 -2.60
CA PRO A 71 6.99 -4.57 -3.27
C PRO A 71 5.53 -4.33 -3.61
N GLY A 72 5.01 -3.16 -3.23
CA GLY A 72 3.61 -2.78 -3.39
C GLY A 72 2.65 -3.30 -2.30
N HIS A 73 2.91 -4.46 -1.69
CA HIS A 73 1.98 -5.08 -0.73
C HIS A 73 1.79 -4.26 0.55
N TRP A 74 2.79 -3.52 1.00
CA TRP A 74 2.74 -2.72 2.23
C TRP A 74 1.59 -1.71 2.27
N VAL A 75 1.04 -1.35 1.11
CA VAL A 75 -0.09 -0.41 1.01
C VAL A 75 -1.34 -1.01 1.66
N ILE A 76 -1.59 -2.31 1.42
CA ILE A 76 -2.79 -3.03 1.85
C ILE A 76 -2.48 -4.16 2.85
N MET A 77 -1.36 -4.87 2.72
CA MET A 77 -0.99 -5.98 3.60
C MET A 77 -0.22 -5.47 4.82
N LYS A 78 -0.95 -4.92 5.74
CA LYS A 78 -0.46 -4.37 7.00
C LYS A 78 -1.47 -4.56 8.11
N GLY A 79 -0.97 -4.56 9.35
CA GLY A 79 -1.82 -4.62 10.51
C GLY A 79 -1.14 -3.94 11.70
N MET A 80 -1.73 -4.12 12.88
CA MET A 80 -1.30 -3.46 14.10
C MET A 80 -1.19 -4.48 15.23
N MET A 81 -0.01 -4.56 15.84
CA MET A 81 0.19 -5.22 17.11
C MET A 81 0.03 -4.18 18.22
N VAL A 82 -0.74 -4.51 19.23
CA VAL A 82 -0.94 -3.66 20.40
C VAL A 82 -0.13 -4.24 21.55
N VAL A 83 0.64 -3.39 22.22
CA VAL A 83 1.25 -3.68 23.50
C VAL A 83 0.54 -2.78 24.54
N ALA A 84 -0.08 -3.37 25.53
CA ALA A 84 -0.86 -2.66 26.55
C ALA A 84 -0.57 -3.25 27.93
N ASP A 85 -0.58 -2.41 28.93
CA ASP A 85 -0.48 -2.85 30.34
C ASP A 85 -1.78 -3.47 30.83
N ASP A 86 -2.93 -3.05 30.23
CA ASP A 86 -4.26 -3.57 30.51
C ASP A 86 -5.02 -3.85 29.20
N LEU A 87 -5.56 -5.06 29.07
CA LEU A 87 -6.33 -5.48 27.90
C LEU A 87 -7.61 -4.66 27.70
N ALA A 88 -8.17 -4.08 28.76
CA ALA A 88 -9.34 -3.20 28.65
C ALA A 88 -9.10 -1.95 27.81
N ASN A 89 -7.84 -1.53 27.64
CA ASN A 89 -7.46 -0.35 26.86
C ASN A 89 -7.24 -0.63 25.37
N VAL A 90 -7.18 -1.90 24.93
CA VAL A 90 -6.80 -2.30 23.58
C VAL A 90 -7.76 -1.73 22.54
N ASP A 91 -9.07 -1.84 22.76
CA ASP A 91 -10.07 -1.35 21.80
C ASP A 91 -10.00 0.17 21.63
N ALA A 92 -9.78 0.91 22.69
CA ALA A 92 -9.62 2.35 22.65
C ALA A 92 -8.33 2.75 21.89
N MET A 93 -7.22 2.04 22.11
CA MET A 93 -5.97 2.25 21.41
C MET A 93 -6.11 1.98 19.90
N LEU A 94 -6.79 0.91 19.52
CA LEU A 94 -7.06 0.58 18.12
C LEU A 94 -8.01 1.57 17.47
N ALA A 95 -9.07 2.00 18.18
CA ALA A 95 -10.01 2.99 17.67
C ALA A 95 -9.33 4.34 17.39
N ALA A 96 -8.43 4.76 18.28
CA ALA A 96 -7.65 5.99 18.09
C ALA A 96 -6.69 5.92 16.89
N ALA A 97 -6.22 4.73 16.54
CA ALA A 97 -5.30 4.50 15.42
C ALA A 97 -6.00 4.26 14.07
N ARG A 98 -7.30 3.99 14.08
CA ARG A 98 -8.04 3.78 12.82
C ARG A 98 -7.99 5.05 11.98
N PRO A 99 -7.56 4.96 10.72
CA PRO A 99 -7.68 6.10 9.81
C PRO A 99 -9.16 6.51 9.75
N ARG A 100 -9.45 7.80 9.87
CA ARG A 100 -10.80 8.30 9.61
C ARG A 100 -11.13 7.98 8.16
N ILE A 101 -12.00 7.00 7.94
CA ILE A 101 -12.60 6.78 6.62
C ILE A 101 -13.53 7.97 6.39
N VAL A 102 -13.13 8.85 5.51
CA VAL A 102 -13.88 10.08 5.24
C VAL A 102 -15.18 9.75 4.52
N ARG A 103 -15.13 8.86 3.52
CA ARG A 103 -16.29 8.41 2.74
C ARG A 103 -15.87 7.25 1.82
N GLU A 104 -16.70 6.23 1.73
CA GLU A 104 -16.64 5.26 0.65
C GLU A 104 -17.44 5.79 -0.53
N TRP A 105 -16.75 6.09 -1.63
CA TRP A 105 -17.39 6.57 -2.86
C TRP A 105 -17.92 5.38 -3.68
N LYS A 106 -19.15 5.48 -4.14
CA LYS A 106 -19.78 4.53 -5.05
C LYS A 106 -19.94 5.14 -6.44
N LEU A 107 -20.04 4.31 -7.46
CA LEU A 107 -20.20 4.78 -8.84
C LEU A 107 -21.44 5.68 -8.99
N ALA A 108 -22.52 5.37 -8.28
CA ALA A 108 -23.73 6.18 -8.26
C ALA A 108 -23.50 7.62 -7.75
N ASP A 109 -22.58 7.83 -6.83
CA ASP A 109 -22.23 9.15 -6.32
C ASP A 109 -21.57 10.04 -7.38
N LEU A 110 -21.07 9.44 -8.45
CA LEU A 110 -20.36 10.10 -9.54
C LEU A 110 -21.15 10.11 -10.87
N ALA A 111 -22.43 9.72 -10.86
CA ALA A 111 -23.28 9.61 -12.08
C ALA A 111 -23.35 10.92 -12.87
N GLY A 112 -23.30 12.08 -12.20
CA GLY A 112 -23.33 13.41 -12.82
C GLY A 112 -21.96 14.00 -13.15
N VAL A 113 -20.87 13.31 -12.85
CA VAL A 113 -19.52 13.84 -13.05
C VAL A 113 -19.14 13.79 -14.53
N LYS A 114 -18.85 14.95 -15.12
CA LYS A 114 -18.28 15.04 -16.47
C LYS A 114 -16.77 14.97 -16.40
N ILE A 115 -16.18 14.00 -17.09
CA ILE A 115 -14.73 13.88 -17.21
C ILE A 115 -14.24 15.01 -18.14
N ARG A 116 -13.35 15.84 -17.63
CA ARG A 116 -12.72 16.93 -18.37
C ARG A 116 -11.40 16.46 -18.95
N THR A 117 -11.08 16.91 -20.16
CA THR A 117 -9.87 16.52 -20.91
C THR A 117 -8.99 17.72 -21.29
N ASP A 118 -9.24 18.92 -20.69
CA ASP A 118 -8.39 20.09 -20.87
C ASP A 118 -7.02 19.94 -20.14
N GLU A 119 -6.03 20.73 -20.52
CA GLU A 119 -4.67 20.68 -19.95
C GLU A 119 -4.65 20.85 -18.43
N ARG A 120 -5.49 21.73 -17.87
CA ARG A 120 -5.60 21.92 -16.41
C ARG A 120 -6.13 20.67 -15.74
N SER A 121 -7.00 19.91 -16.39
CA SER A 121 -7.52 18.67 -15.84
C SER A 121 -6.46 17.58 -15.83
N ILE A 122 -5.56 17.55 -16.82
CA ILE A 122 -4.42 16.63 -16.86
C ILE A 122 -3.48 16.88 -15.69
N MET A 123 -3.08 18.13 -15.46
CA MET A 123 -2.24 18.51 -14.32
C MET A 123 -2.84 18.10 -12.97
N ARG A 124 -4.12 18.38 -12.76
CA ARG A 124 -4.86 17.98 -11.55
C ARG A 124 -4.98 16.46 -11.44
N GLY A 125 -5.16 15.78 -12.57
CA GLY A 125 -5.19 14.33 -12.63
C GLY A 125 -3.86 13.72 -12.16
N MET A 126 -2.73 14.23 -12.61
CA MET A 126 -1.39 13.79 -12.19
C MET A 126 -1.16 14.07 -10.69
N GLN A 127 -1.61 15.21 -10.18
CA GLN A 127 -1.57 15.49 -8.75
C GLN A 127 -2.44 14.51 -7.95
N ALA A 128 -3.67 14.24 -8.41
CA ALA A 128 -4.57 13.27 -7.79
C ALA A 128 -3.99 11.85 -7.83
N TYR A 129 -3.42 11.42 -8.95
CA TYR A 129 -2.73 10.15 -9.14
C TYR A 129 -1.59 9.95 -8.13
N THR A 130 -0.80 11.00 -7.90
CA THR A 130 0.28 10.98 -6.90
C THR A 130 -0.27 11.02 -5.47
N LYS A 131 -1.26 11.89 -5.20
CA LYS A 131 -1.88 12.03 -3.87
C LYS A 131 -2.62 10.75 -3.44
N ALA A 132 -3.29 10.09 -4.37
CA ALA A 132 -3.95 8.80 -4.17
C ALA A 132 -2.95 7.62 -4.15
N ARG A 133 -1.65 7.88 -4.33
CA ARG A 133 -0.55 6.89 -4.30
C ARG A 133 -0.63 5.83 -5.41
N CYS A 134 -1.38 6.07 -6.47
CA CYS A 134 -1.45 5.16 -7.62
C CYS A 134 -0.06 4.92 -8.24
N ASN A 135 0.78 5.96 -8.27
CA ASN A 135 2.16 5.96 -8.75
C ASN A 135 3.11 5.03 -7.96
N GLN A 136 2.68 4.51 -6.81
CA GLN A 136 3.51 3.57 -6.03
C GLN A 136 3.46 2.14 -6.59
N CYS A 137 2.45 1.83 -7.39
CA CYS A 137 2.28 0.53 -8.02
C CYS A 137 2.19 0.62 -9.54
N HIS A 138 1.62 1.69 -10.07
CA HIS A 138 1.36 1.85 -11.49
C HIS A 138 2.30 2.86 -12.14
N LEU A 139 2.66 2.59 -13.40
CA LEU A 139 3.31 3.53 -14.30
C LEU A 139 2.24 4.27 -15.11
N HIS A 140 2.39 5.59 -15.29
CA HIS A 140 1.60 6.39 -16.22
C HIS A 140 2.51 7.43 -16.88
N SER A 141 2.68 7.37 -18.20
CA SER A 141 3.50 8.29 -18.99
C SER A 141 4.91 8.51 -18.39
N GLY A 142 5.56 7.44 -17.97
CA GLY A 142 6.89 7.48 -17.36
C GLY A 142 6.93 7.86 -15.88
N HIS A 143 5.80 8.24 -15.28
CA HIS A 143 5.70 8.59 -13.85
C HIS A 143 5.16 7.42 -13.03
N GLY A 144 5.89 7.01 -12.01
CA GLY A 144 5.50 5.94 -11.09
C GLY A 144 6.39 4.71 -11.15
N VAL A 145 5.85 3.58 -10.73
CA VAL A 145 6.56 2.30 -10.63
C VAL A 145 5.80 1.23 -11.42
N ASN A 146 6.51 0.37 -12.12
CA ASN A 146 5.92 -0.70 -12.91
C ASN A 146 5.81 -2.00 -12.07
N LEU A 147 5.01 -1.96 -11.01
CA LEU A 147 4.66 -3.14 -10.20
C LEU A 147 3.29 -3.70 -10.59
N GLY A 148 2.36 -2.81 -10.92
CA GLY A 148 1.06 -3.14 -11.48
C GLY A 148 1.02 -2.81 -12.97
N PRO A 149 -0.13 -3.02 -13.64
CA PRO A 149 -0.30 -2.67 -15.05
C PRO A 149 0.06 -1.22 -15.35
N ASP A 150 0.72 -0.99 -16.50
CA ASP A 150 0.96 0.36 -17.03
C ASP A 150 -0.37 1.00 -17.45
N LEU A 151 -0.67 2.17 -16.89
CA LEU A 151 -1.91 2.90 -17.13
C LEU A 151 -1.79 3.95 -18.26
N THR A 152 -0.64 4.05 -18.91
CA THR A 152 -0.39 5.07 -19.95
C THR A 152 -1.46 5.04 -21.06
N ARG A 153 -1.89 3.84 -21.45
CA ARG A 153 -2.89 3.64 -22.50
C ARG A 153 -4.23 3.12 -21.98
N ILE A 154 -4.52 3.30 -20.68
CA ILE A 154 -5.73 2.77 -20.06
C ILE A 154 -7.01 3.29 -20.71
N ALA A 155 -7.01 4.52 -21.23
CA ALA A 155 -8.15 5.13 -21.91
C ALA A 155 -8.51 4.46 -23.25
N GLU A 156 -7.64 3.62 -23.82
CA GLU A 156 -7.98 2.82 -24.99
C GLU A 156 -8.91 1.65 -24.64
N ARG A 157 -8.79 1.11 -23.43
CA ARG A 157 -9.60 -0.01 -22.94
C ARG A 157 -10.84 0.47 -22.20
N PHE A 158 -10.70 1.48 -21.35
CA PHE A 158 -11.76 1.96 -20.46
C PHE A 158 -11.97 3.46 -20.65
N LYS A 159 -13.20 3.87 -20.95
CA LYS A 159 -13.57 5.28 -21.15
C LYS A 159 -14.73 5.67 -20.25
N GLY A 160 -14.77 6.94 -19.85
CA GLY A 160 -15.89 7.54 -19.11
C GLY A 160 -16.20 6.75 -17.82
N GLN A 161 -17.47 6.39 -17.64
CA GLN A 161 -17.94 5.66 -16.45
C GLN A 161 -17.29 4.29 -16.26
N LYS A 162 -16.88 3.62 -17.35
CA LYS A 162 -16.15 2.35 -17.23
C LYS A 162 -14.78 2.54 -16.56
N LEU A 163 -14.08 3.63 -16.88
CA LEU A 163 -12.81 3.95 -16.22
C LEU A 163 -12.99 4.28 -14.74
N LEU A 164 -14.03 5.04 -14.39
CA LEU A 164 -14.36 5.31 -12.99
C LEU A 164 -14.68 4.02 -12.22
N ARG A 165 -15.39 3.08 -12.84
CA ARG A 165 -15.67 1.78 -12.22
C ARG A 165 -14.40 1.01 -11.89
N GLN A 166 -13.40 0.98 -12.77
CA GLN A 166 -12.13 0.32 -12.51
C GLN A 166 -11.38 0.89 -11.29
N ILE A 167 -11.63 2.16 -10.95
CA ILE A 167 -11.04 2.81 -9.78
C ILE A 167 -11.83 2.50 -8.50
N LEU A 168 -13.17 2.50 -8.57
CA LEU A 168 -14.04 2.36 -7.40
C LEU A 168 -14.40 0.91 -7.09
N GLU A 169 -14.49 0.09 -8.11
CA GLU A 169 -14.90 -1.32 -8.05
C GLU A 169 -13.90 -2.19 -8.83
N PRO A 170 -12.61 -2.22 -8.42
CA PRO A 170 -11.54 -2.83 -9.23
C PRO A 170 -11.69 -4.34 -9.44
N SER A 171 -12.47 -5.01 -8.61
CA SER A 171 -12.73 -6.47 -8.71
C SER A 171 -14.02 -6.81 -9.45
N HIS A 172 -14.67 -5.83 -10.10
CA HIS A 172 -15.95 -6.07 -10.76
C HIS A 172 -15.84 -6.94 -12.02
N GLU A 173 -14.70 -6.95 -12.69
CA GLU A 173 -14.47 -7.69 -13.95
C GLU A 173 -13.43 -8.82 -13.80
N ILE A 174 -13.22 -9.32 -12.58
CA ILE A 174 -12.35 -10.49 -12.30
C ILE A 174 -13.17 -11.76 -12.28
#